data_2cc6fc8d4d4e1c63908f836b7f9f0486
#
_entry.id   2cc6fc8d4d4e1c63908f836b7f9f0486
#
_cell.length_a   1.000
_cell.length_b   1.000
_cell.length_c   1.000
_cell.angle_alpha   90.00
_cell.angle_beta   90.00
_cell.angle_gamma   90.00
#
_symmetry.space_group_name_H-M   'P 1'
#
loop_
_entity.id
_entity.type
_entity.pdbx_description
1 polymer ?
#
loop_
_entity_poly.entity_id
_entity_poly.type
_entity_poly.pdbx_seq_one_letter_code
_entity_poly.pdbx_strand_id
1 'polypeptide(L)'
;VAKVIPSDPEWEAAKASCRNLDHNDAVQESAFLQKQYRVMWRSEVASPVELNEIIRTLNQKKIPFVLTGAHAIGGWTGRPRATQDVDILVKGGRNHARAVKAIKALYPQLETRDFHGVTGYFLPGEKESVIDVIYPHRPDIAETLANPVWTEDKATGLRYRIPSLEAALANKYGAMLNPTRDIRKRTLDLVDFMFMVKHSLDEGRRPIDLEKLAELGEKVWPGGGGAEILRLVERAKAGKAINLEETGKFRH
;
A
#
# COMPACT_ATOMS: atom_id res chain seq x y z
N VAL A 1 36.97 -1.31 -9.66
CA VAL A 1 36.47 -2.69 -9.82
C VAL A 1 35.60 -2.98 -8.61
N ALA A 2 34.28 -2.97 -8.77
CA ALA A 2 33.34 -3.33 -7.72
C ALA A 2 33.56 -4.81 -7.39
N LYS A 3 33.89 -5.13 -6.12
CA LYS A 3 33.87 -6.51 -5.62
C LYS A 3 32.42 -7.02 -5.73
N VAL A 4 32.20 -7.99 -6.60
CA VAL A 4 30.97 -8.78 -6.59
C VAL A 4 30.96 -9.55 -5.26
N ILE A 5 30.06 -9.18 -4.36
CA ILE A 5 29.82 -9.97 -3.15
C ILE A 5 29.25 -11.30 -3.62
N PRO A 6 29.84 -12.46 -3.26
CA PRO A 6 29.26 -13.74 -3.61
C PRO A 6 27.82 -13.80 -3.08
N SER A 7 26.89 -14.30 -3.87
CA SER A 7 25.51 -14.50 -3.42
C SER A 7 25.53 -15.50 -2.26
N ASP A 8 25.10 -15.03 -1.10
CA ASP A 8 24.89 -15.88 0.06
C ASP A 8 23.72 -16.84 -0.25
N PRO A 9 23.95 -18.17 -0.17
CA PRO A 9 22.88 -19.16 -0.41
C PRO A 9 21.66 -18.96 0.48
N GLU A 10 21.84 -18.51 1.72
CA GLU A 10 20.74 -18.20 2.64
C GLU A 10 19.96 -16.95 2.15
N TRP A 11 20.65 -15.96 1.60
CA TRP A 11 20.02 -14.80 1.00
C TRP A 11 19.22 -15.13 -0.27
N GLU A 12 19.75 -16.01 -1.14
CA GLU A 12 19.01 -16.45 -2.33
C GLU A 12 17.80 -17.32 -1.95
N ALA A 13 17.93 -18.18 -0.94
CA ALA A 13 16.81 -18.94 -0.39
C ALA A 13 15.75 -18.03 0.23
N ALA A 14 16.16 -17.00 0.97
CA ALA A 14 15.24 -16.00 1.54
C ALA A 14 14.51 -15.22 0.44
N LYS A 15 15.19 -14.82 -0.63
CA LYS A 15 14.56 -14.17 -1.79
C LYS A 15 13.55 -15.10 -2.48
N ALA A 16 13.90 -16.37 -2.66
CA ALA A 16 13.00 -17.35 -3.28
C ALA A 16 11.76 -17.59 -2.40
N SER A 17 11.93 -17.65 -1.08
CA SER A 17 10.83 -17.71 -0.11
C SER A 17 9.93 -16.49 -0.19
N CYS A 18 10.51 -15.28 -0.22
CA CYS A 18 9.75 -14.04 -0.34
C CYS A 18 8.92 -13.93 -1.62
N ARG A 19 9.34 -14.53 -2.72
CA ARG A 19 8.60 -14.51 -3.99
C ARG A 19 7.28 -15.29 -3.94
N ASN A 20 7.16 -16.24 -3.01
CA ASN A 20 6.01 -17.13 -2.88
C ASN A 20 5.13 -16.80 -1.66
N LEU A 21 5.37 -15.68 -0.97
CA LEU A 21 4.53 -15.25 0.15
C LEU A 21 3.08 -15.06 -0.33
N ASP A 22 2.14 -15.61 0.44
CA ASP A 22 0.74 -15.24 0.27
C ASP A 22 0.49 -13.81 0.81
N HIS A 23 -0.72 -13.30 0.62
CA HIS A 23 -1.03 -11.93 1.05
C HIS A 23 -0.90 -11.76 2.56
N ASN A 24 -1.31 -12.74 3.34
CA ASN A 24 -1.23 -12.63 4.78
C ASN A 24 0.23 -12.65 5.25
N ASP A 25 1.04 -13.56 4.76
CA ASP A 25 2.46 -13.66 5.11
C ASP A 25 3.18 -12.35 4.79
N ALA A 26 2.93 -11.78 3.61
CA ALA A 26 3.51 -10.49 3.22
C ALA A 26 3.04 -9.33 4.11
N VAL A 27 1.78 -9.34 4.56
CA VAL A 27 1.25 -8.33 5.50
C VAL A 27 1.90 -8.47 6.87
N GLN A 28 2.02 -9.67 7.40
CA GLN A 28 2.64 -9.91 8.72
C GLN A 28 4.12 -9.56 8.71
N GLU A 29 4.85 -9.91 7.64
CA GLU A 29 6.25 -9.53 7.47
C GLU A 29 6.41 -8.00 7.36
N SER A 30 5.55 -7.33 6.61
CA SER A 30 5.54 -5.87 6.53
C SER A 30 5.21 -5.23 7.90
N ALA A 31 4.33 -5.83 8.70
CA ALA A 31 4.02 -5.36 10.04
C ALA A 31 5.22 -5.52 10.99
N PHE A 32 5.97 -6.62 10.89
CA PHE A 32 7.23 -6.79 11.61
C PHE A 32 8.25 -5.72 11.21
N LEU A 33 8.45 -5.52 9.91
CA LEU A 33 9.37 -4.50 9.39
C LEU A 33 8.94 -3.08 9.81
N GLN A 34 7.65 -2.79 9.86
CA GLN A 34 7.11 -1.51 10.34
C GLN A 34 7.49 -1.25 11.80
N LYS A 35 7.38 -2.25 12.68
CA LYS A 35 7.79 -2.11 14.08
C LYS A 35 9.28 -1.81 14.20
N GLN A 36 10.12 -2.43 13.38
CA GLN A 36 11.57 -2.29 13.40
C GLN A 36 12.07 -1.07 12.60
N TYR A 37 11.22 -0.44 11.79
CA TYR A 37 11.63 0.63 10.87
C TYR A 37 12.40 1.75 11.58
N ARG A 38 11.90 2.24 12.70
CA ARG A 38 12.53 3.32 13.47
C ARG A 38 13.87 2.88 14.10
N VAL A 39 13.94 1.66 14.57
CA VAL A 39 15.17 1.09 15.15
C VAL A 39 16.24 0.94 14.07
N MET A 40 15.87 0.37 12.92
CA MET A 40 16.80 0.07 11.84
C MET A 40 17.31 1.31 11.10
N TRP A 41 16.42 2.30 10.88
CA TRP A 41 16.72 3.43 10.00
C TRP A 41 16.92 4.77 10.71
N ARG A 42 16.47 4.89 11.97
CA ARG A 42 16.54 6.15 12.74
C ARG A 42 17.26 5.99 14.08
N SER A 43 17.67 4.77 14.44
CA SER A 43 18.24 4.47 15.77
C SER A 43 17.35 4.91 16.94
N GLU A 44 16.04 4.79 16.77
CA GLU A 44 15.00 5.20 17.72
C GLU A 44 14.27 3.98 18.30
N VAL A 45 13.39 4.21 19.26
CA VAL A 45 12.53 3.16 19.82
C VAL A 45 11.57 2.61 18.75
N ALA A 46 11.30 1.30 18.80
CA ALA A 46 10.35 0.64 17.90
C ALA A 46 8.99 1.35 17.89
N SER A 47 8.28 1.26 16.76
CA SER A 47 6.93 1.82 16.65
C SER A 47 6.01 1.20 17.70
N PRO A 48 5.22 2.02 18.44
CA PRO A 48 4.23 1.50 19.37
C PRO A 48 2.99 0.92 18.68
N VAL A 49 2.88 1.07 17.35
CA VAL A 49 1.72 0.69 16.57
C VAL A 49 1.76 -0.79 16.22
N GLU A 50 0.68 -1.50 16.54
CA GLU A 50 0.48 -2.92 16.25
C GLU A 50 -0.63 -3.09 15.23
N LEU A 51 -0.28 -3.49 14.00
CA LEU A 51 -1.25 -3.69 12.91
C LEU A 51 -2.40 -4.62 13.32
N ASN A 52 -2.08 -5.77 13.93
CA ASN A 52 -3.07 -6.76 14.31
C ASN A 52 -4.05 -6.28 15.38
N GLU A 53 -3.61 -5.36 16.26
CA GLU A 53 -4.52 -4.73 17.24
C GLU A 53 -5.47 -3.76 16.57
N ILE A 54 -5.02 -2.99 15.59
CA ILE A 54 -5.87 -2.12 14.79
C ILE A 54 -6.94 -2.95 14.08
N ILE A 55 -6.53 -4.00 13.35
CA ILE A 55 -7.44 -4.89 12.61
C ILE A 55 -8.47 -5.52 13.56
N ARG A 56 -8.01 -6.06 14.70
CA ARG A 56 -8.87 -6.67 15.71
C ARG A 56 -9.89 -5.66 16.27
N THR A 57 -9.44 -4.47 16.60
CA THR A 57 -10.28 -3.39 17.13
C THR A 57 -11.36 -2.97 16.14
N LEU A 58 -11.01 -2.78 14.88
CA LEU A 58 -11.96 -2.41 13.83
C LEU A 58 -12.99 -3.53 13.58
N ASN A 59 -12.55 -4.79 13.57
CA ASN A 59 -13.43 -5.95 13.43
C ASN A 59 -14.42 -6.08 14.61
N GLN A 60 -13.94 -5.97 15.85
CA GLN A 60 -14.78 -6.03 17.05
C GLN A 60 -15.84 -4.92 17.08
N LYS A 61 -15.47 -3.73 16.61
CA LYS A 61 -16.39 -2.59 16.50
C LYS A 61 -17.25 -2.62 15.24
N LYS A 62 -17.15 -3.68 14.42
CA LYS A 62 -17.89 -3.84 13.16
C LYS A 62 -17.76 -2.60 12.26
N ILE A 63 -16.54 -2.09 12.11
CA ILE A 63 -16.21 -0.97 11.22
C ILE A 63 -15.65 -1.56 9.94
N PRO A 64 -16.34 -1.44 8.79
CA PRO A 64 -15.83 -1.94 7.52
C PRO A 64 -14.61 -1.13 7.08
N PHE A 65 -13.52 -1.82 6.77
CA PHE A 65 -12.27 -1.19 6.30
C PHE A 65 -11.56 -2.05 5.25
N VAL A 66 -10.60 -1.46 4.58
CA VAL A 66 -9.62 -2.11 3.71
C VAL A 66 -8.24 -1.64 4.19
N LEU A 67 -7.36 -2.59 4.53
CA LEU A 67 -5.95 -2.30 4.75
C LEU A 67 -5.35 -1.91 3.40
N THR A 68 -4.62 -0.81 3.32
CA THR A 68 -4.05 -0.29 2.07
C THR A 68 -2.56 0.07 2.25
N GLY A 69 -1.99 0.85 1.34
CA GLY A 69 -0.59 1.24 1.42
C GLY A 69 0.40 0.08 1.29
N ALA A 70 1.57 0.22 1.90
CA ALA A 70 2.67 -0.72 1.76
C ALA A 70 2.36 -2.11 2.33
N HIS A 71 1.61 -2.18 3.44
CA HIS A 71 1.22 -3.46 4.04
C HIS A 71 0.38 -4.32 3.09
N ALA A 72 -0.55 -3.71 2.35
CA ALA A 72 -1.52 -4.43 1.55
C ALA A 72 -0.98 -4.94 0.21
N ILE A 73 0.13 -4.38 -0.29
CA ILE A 73 0.63 -4.71 -1.62
C ILE A 73 1.68 -5.83 -1.64
N GLY A 74 2.18 -6.27 -0.49
CA GLY A 74 3.24 -7.26 -0.39
C GLY A 74 2.95 -8.54 -1.15
N GLY A 75 1.73 -9.08 -1.03
CA GLY A 75 1.30 -10.26 -1.79
C GLY A 75 1.19 -10.02 -3.31
N TRP A 76 0.90 -8.78 -3.74
CA TRP A 76 0.89 -8.39 -5.15
C TRP A 76 2.27 -8.12 -5.72
N THR A 77 3.24 -7.75 -4.89
CA THR A 77 4.64 -7.52 -5.29
C THR A 77 5.52 -8.75 -5.13
N GLY A 78 5.01 -9.81 -4.49
CA GLY A 78 5.75 -11.03 -4.13
C GLY A 78 6.81 -10.81 -3.05
N ARG A 79 6.72 -9.72 -2.28
CA ARG A 79 7.68 -9.42 -1.22
C ARG A 79 7.10 -8.42 -0.21
N PRO A 80 7.48 -8.54 1.07
CA PRO A 80 7.15 -7.54 2.08
C PRO A 80 7.88 -6.22 1.79
N ARG A 81 7.34 -5.14 2.32
CA ARG A 81 7.93 -3.82 2.22
C ARG A 81 7.98 -3.14 3.59
N ALA A 82 9.16 -2.64 3.95
CA ALA A 82 9.28 -1.78 5.13
C ALA A 82 8.49 -0.48 4.92
N THR A 83 7.69 -0.12 5.89
CA THR A 83 6.95 1.14 5.97
C THR A 83 6.94 1.62 7.41
N GLN A 84 6.65 2.89 7.63
CA GLN A 84 6.54 3.43 9.00
C GLN A 84 5.09 3.60 9.46
N ASP A 85 4.15 3.60 8.52
CA ASP A 85 2.74 3.92 8.70
C ASP A 85 1.83 2.72 8.38
N VAL A 86 0.67 2.71 8.98
CA VAL A 86 -0.43 1.79 8.71
C VAL A 86 -1.55 2.58 8.05
N ASP A 87 -1.87 2.26 6.80
CA ASP A 87 -2.91 2.91 6.03
C ASP A 87 -4.23 2.13 6.10
N ILE A 88 -5.27 2.74 6.64
CA ILE A 88 -6.61 2.15 6.79
C ILE A 88 -7.63 2.97 6.00
N LEU A 89 -8.17 2.37 4.95
CA LEU A 89 -9.23 2.98 4.16
C LEU A 89 -10.61 2.54 4.71
N VAL A 90 -11.45 3.50 5.05
CA VAL A 90 -12.81 3.26 5.54
C VAL A 90 -13.86 3.97 4.69
N LYS A 91 -15.07 3.44 4.62
CA LYS A 91 -16.20 4.14 4.00
C LYS A 91 -16.44 5.44 4.76
N GLY A 92 -16.46 6.58 4.08
CA GLY A 92 -16.53 7.92 4.65
C GLY A 92 -17.63 8.19 5.67
N GLY A 93 -17.68 9.38 6.19
CA GLY A 93 -18.71 9.85 7.13
C GLY A 93 -18.68 9.12 8.48
N ARG A 94 -19.81 8.50 8.87
CA ARG A 94 -19.94 7.84 10.18
C ARG A 94 -18.86 6.77 10.45
N ASN A 95 -18.47 5.97 9.46
CA ASN A 95 -17.47 4.93 9.67
C ASN A 95 -16.06 5.52 9.87
N HIS A 96 -15.74 6.61 9.19
CA HIS A 96 -14.49 7.33 9.42
C HIS A 96 -14.41 7.84 10.86
N ALA A 97 -15.43 8.58 11.33
CA ALA A 97 -15.47 9.08 12.71
C ALA A 97 -15.37 7.95 13.76
N ARG A 98 -16.04 6.81 13.50
CA ARG A 98 -15.96 5.63 14.38
C ARG A 98 -14.56 5.01 14.39
N ALA A 99 -13.90 4.90 13.24
CA ALA A 99 -12.55 4.38 13.12
C ALA A 99 -11.54 5.29 13.83
N VAL A 100 -11.63 6.60 13.58
CA VAL A 100 -10.80 7.62 14.27
C VAL A 100 -10.96 7.50 15.78
N LYS A 101 -12.18 7.48 16.29
CA LYS A 101 -12.42 7.30 17.73
C LYS A 101 -11.88 5.99 18.29
N ALA A 102 -12.00 4.89 17.52
CA ALA A 102 -11.52 3.58 17.95
C ALA A 102 -10.00 3.53 18.04
N ILE A 103 -9.31 4.06 17.03
CA ILE A 103 -7.84 4.10 16.98
C ILE A 103 -7.28 5.08 18.04
N LYS A 104 -7.94 6.22 18.25
CA LYS A 104 -7.55 7.16 19.31
C LYS A 104 -7.66 6.54 20.72
N ALA A 105 -8.67 5.70 20.94
CA ALA A 105 -8.82 4.98 22.20
C ALA A 105 -7.76 3.88 22.38
N LEU A 106 -7.30 3.28 21.27
CA LEU A 106 -6.22 2.27 21.31
C LEU A 106 -4.85 2.91 21.52
N TYR A 107 -4.61 4.09 20.96
CA TYR A 107 -3.35 4.84 21.05
C TYR A 107 -3.59 6.27 21.54
N PRO A 108 -3.95 6.47 22.82
CA PRO A 108 -4.26 7.79 23.38
C PRO A 108 -3.06 8.76 23.36
N GLN A 109 -1.84 8.22 23.32
CA GLN A 109 -0.58 9.00 23.30
C GLN A 109 -0.28 9.63 21.94
N LEU A 110 -0.92 9.17 20.83
CA LEU A 110 -0.66 9.72 19.52
C LEU A 110 -1.43 11.03 19.32
N GLU A 111 -0.78 12.02 18.72
CA GLU A 111 -1.44 13.24 18.24
C GLU A 111 -2.24 12.95 16.97
N THR A 112 -3.37 13.64 16.78
CA THR A 112 -4.18 13.53 15.56
C THR A 112 -4.14 14.83 14.78
N ARG A 113 -4.03 14.73 13.44
CA ARG A 113 -4.12 15.87 12.52
C ARG A 113 -4.99 15.48 11.34
N ASP A 114 -5.94 16.35 11.01
CA ASP A 114 -6.87 16.13 9.89
C ASP A 114 -6.35 16.81 8.63
N PHE A 115 -6.36 16.07 7.53
CA PHE A 115 -6.07 16.52 6.19
C PHE A 115 -7.27 16.23 5.29
N HIS A 116 -7.25 16.75 4.06
CA HIS A 116 -8.30 16.42 3.12
C HIS A 116 -8.33 14.90 2.81
N GLY A 117 -9.35 14.21 3.30
CA GLY A 117 -9.53 12.78 3.08
C GLY A 117 -8.77 11.84 4.03
N VAL A 118 -7.98 12.37 5.00
CA VAL A 118 -7.14 11.58 5.89
C VAL A 118 -7.11 12.17 7.29
N THR A 119 -7.25 11.31 8.31
CA THR A 119 -6.85 11.64 9.68
C THR A 119 -5.57 10.89 10.01
N GLY A 120 -4.47 11.62 10.14
CA GLY A 120 -3.16 11.07 10.49
C GLY A 120 -2.94 11.03 12.00
N TYR A 121 -2.23 9.99 12.47
CA TYR A 121 -1.78 9.83 13.86
C TYR A 121 -0.28 9.91 13.91
N PHE A 122 0.23 10.72 14.81
CA PHE A 122 1.64 11.09 14.91
C PHE A 122 2.18 10.79 16.30
N LEU A 123 3.40 10.36 16.37
CA LEU A 123 4.14 10.42 17.63
C LEU A 123 4.37 11.89 18.02
N PRO A 124 4.37 12.23 19.32
CA PRO A 124 4.59 13.59 19.76
C PRO A 124 5.85 14.21 19.15
N GLY A 125 5.69 15.39 18.54
CA GLY A 125 6.78 16.11 17.88
C GLY A 125 7.19 15.60 16.49
N GLU A 126 6.63 14.50 15.99
CA GLU A 126 6.97 13.95 14.68
C GLU A 126 6.17 14.61 13.54
N LYS A 127 6.79 14.66 12.36
CA LYS A 127 6.17 15.19 11.14
C LYS A 127 5.48 14.14 10.29
N GLU A 128 5.88 12.89 10.42
CA GLU A 128 5.34 11.77 9.65
C GLU A 128 4.36 10.96 10.51
N SER A 129 3.24 10.59 9.89
CA SER A 129 2.22 9.77 10.54
C SER A 129 2.71 8.33 10.75
N VAL A 130 2.17 7.67 11.76
CA VAL A 130 2.36 6.24 12.01
C VAL A 130 1.09 5.44 11.74
N ILE A 131 -0.07 6.10 11.65
CA ILE A 131 -1.35 5.53 11.19
C ILE A 131 -2.07 6.59 10.38
N ASP A 132 -2.62 6.22 9.24
CA ASP A 132 -3.48 7.05 8.41
C ASP A 132 -4.85 6.40 8.26
N VAL A 133 -5.91 7.07 8.75
CA VAL A 133 -7.30 6.70 8.52
C VAL A 133 -7.82 7.50 7.36
N ILE A 134 -8.00 6.83 6.23
CA ILE A 134 -8.34 7.42 4.94
C ILE A 134 -9.83 7.19 4.67
N TYR A 135 -10.53 8.19 4.13
CA TYR A 135 -11.84 8.01 3.53
C TYR A 135 -11.83 8.42 2.05
N PRO A 136 -12.66 7.82 1.20
CA PRO A 136 -12.60 8.09 -0.23
C PRO A 136 -13.01 9.53 -0.53
N HIS A 137 -12.07 10.26 -1.10
CA HIS A 137 -12.23 11.62 -1.62
C HIS A 137 -12.08 11.66 -3.15
N ARG A 138 -11.78 10.51 -3.77
CA ARG A 138 -11.67 10.32 -5.21
C ARG A 138 -12.37 9.03 -5.64
N PRO A 139 -12.87 8.95 -6.89
CA PRO A 139 -13.59 7.77 -7.40
C PRO A 139 -12.77 6.47 -7.41
N ASP A 140 -11.46 6.53 -7.71
CA ASP A 140 -10.56 5.38 -7.71
C ASP A 140 -10.39 4.78 -6.31
N ILE A 141 -10.29 5.63 -5.27
CA ILE A 141 -10.22 5.19 -3.87
C ILE A 141 -11.55 4.57 -3.43
N ALA A 142 -12.70 5.11 -3.89
CA ALA A 142 -14.00 4.53 -3.60
C ALA A 142 -14.14 3.11 -4.17
N GLU A 143 -13.57 2.84 -5.33
CA GLU A 143 -13.57 1.52 -5.96
C GLU A 143 -12.81 0.48 -5.14
N THR A 144 -11.73 0.88 -4.47
CA THR A 144 -10.97 0.00 -3.56
C THR A 144 -11.85 -0.55 -2.42
N LEU A 145 -12.84 0.22 -1.96
CA LEU A 145 -13.81 -0.24 -0.96
C LEU A 145 -14.91 -1.12 -1.54
N ALA A 146 -15.24 -0.95 -2.82
CA ALA A 146 -16.32 -1.68 -3.48
C ALA A 146 -15.93 -3.14 -3.76
N ASN A 147 -14.70 -3.36 -4.22
CA ASN A 147 -14.22 -4.65 -4.71
C ASN A 147 -12.89 -5.10 -4.04
N PRO A 148 -12.85 -5.23 -2.70
CA PRO A 148 -11.66 -5.67 -1.99
C PRO A 148 -11.50 -7.19 -2.06
N VAL A 149 -10.27 -7.65 -1.82
CA VAL A 149 -9.93 -9.07 -1.65
C VAL A 149 -9.88 -9.38 -0.16
N TRP A 150 -10.51 -10.49 0.25
CA TRP A 150 -10.40 -11.00 1.62
C TRP A 150 -9.09 -11.74 1.82
N THR A 151 -8.50 -11.53 2.98
CA THR A 151 -7.34 -12.28 3.46
C THR A 151 -7.54 -12.67 4.93
N GLU A 152 -6.88 -13.73 5.37
CA GLU A 152 -7.01 -14.27 6.71
C GLU A 152 -5.65 -14.68 7.25
N ASP A 153 -5.32 -14.23 8.44
CA ASP A 153 -4.21 -14.76 9.22
C ASP A 153 -4.59 -16.13 9.78
N LYS A 154 -4.06 -17.19 9.20
CA LYS A 154 -4.36 -18.58 9.57
C LYS A 154 -3.96 -18.92 10.99
N ALA A 155 -2.94 -18.24 11.55
CA ALA A 155 -2.48 -18.47 12.91
C ALA A 155 -3.44 -17.88 13.95
N THR A 156 -4.05 -16.73 13.67
CA THR A 156 -4.93 -16.03 14.61
C THR A 156 -6.39 -16.02 14.22
N GLY A 157 -6.74 -16.48 13.01
CA GLY A 157 -8.08 -16.39 12.42
C GLY A 157 -8.51 -14.94 12.12
N LEU A 158 -7.59 -14.00 12.14
CA LEU A 158 -7.87 -12.59 11.95
C LEU A 158 -8.14 -12.29 10.46
N ARG A 159 -9.36 -11.85 10.15
CA ARG A 159 -9.80 -11.58 8.77
C ARG A 159 -9.82 -10.10 8.49
N TYR A 160 -9.37 -9.72 7.31
CA TYR A 160 -9.38 -8.34 6.84
C TYR A 160 -9.41 -8.29 5.31
N ARG A 161 -9.49 -7.10 4.74
CA ARG A 161 -9.58 -6.88 3.31
C ARG A 161 -8.39 -6.04 2.85
N ILE A 162 -7.92 -6.32 1.65
CA ILE A 162 -6.89 -5.57 0.92
C ILE A 162 -7.43 -5.14 -0.46
N PRO A 163 -6.84 -4.17 -1.14
CA PRO A 163 -7.19 -3.82 -2.52
C PRO A 163 -7.04 -5.02 -3.46
N SER A 164 -7.87 -5.11 -4.50
CA SER A 164 -7.55 -5.98 -5.64
C SER A 164 -6.26 -5.51 -6.33
N LEU A 165 -5.68 -6.36 -7.17
CA LEU A 165 -4.45 -6.01 -7.91
C LEU A 165 -4.64 -4.73 -8.74
N GLU A 166 -5.76 -4.64 -9.46
CA GLU A 166 -6.09 -3.49 -10.32
C GLU A 166 -6.29 -2.21 -9.48
N ALA A 167 -6.98 -2.32 -8.34
CA ALA A 167 -7.17 -1.19 -7.43
C ALA A 167 -5.84 -0.74 -6.80
N ALA A 168 -4.96 -1.68 -6.42
CA ALA A 168 -3.63 -1.36 -5.90
C ALA A 168 -2.78 -0.65 -6.95
N LEU A 169 -2.79 -1.14 -8.21
CA LEU A 169 -2.10 -0.49 -9.34
C LEU A 169 -2.64 0.92 -9.61
N ALA A 170 -3.97 1.09 -9.63
CA ALA A 170 -4.60 2.40 -9.85
C ALA A 170 -4.29 3.39 -8.71
N ASN A 171 -4.29 2.91 -7.46
CA ASN A 171 -3.93 3.74 -6.30
C ASN A 171 -2.46 4.23 -6.40
N LYS A 172 -1.54 3.36 -6.81
CA LYS A 172 -0.14 3.73 -7.03
C LYS A 172 0.02 4.68 -8.21
N TYR A 173 -0.70 4.43 -9.29
CA TYR A 173 -0.75 5.36 -10.43
C TYR A 173 -1.22 6.76 -10.01
N GLY A 174 -2.31 6.85 -9.25
CA GLY A 174 -2.79 8.13 -8.73
C GLY A 174 -1.80 8.83 -7.79
N ALA A 175 -1.06 8.07 -6.98
CA ALA A 175 -0.02 8.62 -6.12
C ALA A 175 1.19 9.13 -6.92
N MET A 176 1.58 8.44 -8.00
CA MET A 176 2.64 8.88 -8.92
C MET A 176 2.29 10.20 -9.63
N LEU A 177 1.02 10.40 -9.97
CA LEU A 177 0.53 11.61 -10.65
C LEU A 177 0.41 12.83 -9.73
N ASN A 178 0.37 12.64 -8.42
CA ASN A 178 0.15 13.74 -7.48
C ASN A 178 1.36 14.69 -7.43
N PRO A 179 1.27 15.93 -7.95
CA PRO A 179 2.40 16.86 -8.02
C PRO A 179 2.83 17.40 -6.66
N THR A 180 1.95 17.33 -5.65
CA THR A 180 2.25 17.79 -4.29
C THR A 180 2.93 16.74 -3.44
N ARG A 181 2.97 15.48 -3.92
CA ARG A 181 3.64 14.38 -3.23
C ARG A 181 5.14 14.43 -3.44
N ASP A 182 5.91 14.27 -2.36
CA ASP A 182 7.38 14.24 -2.40
C ASP A 182 7.90 13.27 -3.48
N ILE A 183 8.90 13.71 -4.24
CA ILE A 183 9.42 12.94 -5.38
C ILE A 183 9.93 11.55 -4.98
N ARG A 184 10.54 11.41 -3.80
CA ARG A 184 11.00 10.10 -3.29
C ARG A 184 9.83 9.17 -3.04
N LYS A 185 8.72 9.67 -2.47
CA LYS A 185 7.49 8.88 -2.27
C LYS A 185 6.86 8.49 -3.61
N ARG A 186 6.83 9.39 -4.59
CA ARG A 186 6.37 9.09 -5.97
C ARG A 186 7.24 8.01 -6.64
N THR A 187 8.55 8.07 -6.44
CA THR A 187 9.48 7.05 -6.96
C THR A 187 9.22 5.68 -6.30
N LEU A 188 8.96 5.62 -5.01
CA LEU A 188 8.58 4.39 -4.33
C LEU A 188 7.25 3.83 -4.85
N ASP A 189 6.26 4.69 -5.12
CA ASP A 189 4.99 4.27 -5.71
C ASP A 189 5.19 3.68 -7.12
N LEU A 190 6.08 4.26 -7.92
CA LEU A 190 6.48 3.70 -9.22
C LEU A 190 7.14 2.33 -9.08
N VAL A 191 8.07 2.18 -8.14
CA VAL A 191 8.74 0.90 -7.88
C VAL A 191 7.72 -0.16 -7.48
N ASP A 192 6.79 0.16 -6.57
CA ASP A 192 5.71 -0.74 -6.17
C ASP A 192 4.84 -1.14 -7.37
N PHE A 193 4.45 -0.17 -8.20
CA PHE A 193 3.68 -0.41 -9.44
C PHE A 193 4.41 -1.40 -10.37
N MET A 194 5.70 -1.16 -10.64
CA MET A 194 6.50 -2.04 -11.50
C MET A 194 6.61 -3.46 -10.94
N PHE A 195 6.76 -3.61 -9.61
CA PHE A 195 6.83 -4.93 -9.00
C PHE A 195 5.50 -5.67 -9.04
N MET A 196 4.39 -5.00 -8.81
CA MET A 196 3.06 -5.62 -8.96
C MET A 196 2.84 -6.13 -10.39
N VAL A 197 3.19 -5.32 -11.39
CA VAL A 197 3.10 -5.74 -12.80
C VAL A 197 4.00 -6.94 -13.08
N LYS A 198 5.26 -6.90 -12.65
CA LYS A 198 6.20 -8.01 -12.88
C LYS A 198 5.75 -9.29 -12.20
N HIS A 199 5.32 -9.19 -10.94
CA HIS A 199 4.89 -10.36 -10.19
C HIS A 199 3.61 -11.01 -10.77
N SER A 200 2.74 -10.22 -11.38
CA SER A 200 1.56 -10.74 -12.07
C SER A 200 1.87 -11.59 -13.31
N LEU A 201 3.12 -11.55 -13.81
CA LEU A 201 3.60 -12.37 -14.93
C LEU A 201 4.19 -13.70 -14.48
N ASP A 202 4.44 -13.90 -13.18
CA ASP A 202 5.01 -15.13 -12.65
C ASP A 202 3.99 -16.27 -12.80
N GLU A 203 4.49 -17.49 -13.03
CA GLU A 203 3.66 -18.69 -13.18
C GLU A 203 2.75 -18.91 -11.97
N GLY A 204 1.50 -19.25 -12.21
CA GLY A 204 0.49 -19.47 -11.17
C GLY A 204 -0.05 -18.21 -10.51
N ARG A 205 0.37 -17.01 -10.95
CA ARG A 205 -0.17 -15.74 -10.45
C ARG A 205 -1.38 -15.28 -11.24
N ARG A 206 -2.22 -14.49 -10.58
CA ARG A 206 -3.39 -13.88 -11.23
C ARG A 206 -2.92 -12.82 -12.24
N PRO A 207 -3.32 -12.90 -13.51
CA PRO A 207 -3.04 -11.87 -14.49
C PRO A 207 -3.80 -10.57 -14.15
N ILE A 208 -3.26 -9.45 -14.61
CA ILE A 208 -3.93 -8.16 -14.52
C ILE A 208 -5.13 -8.16 -15.47
N ASP A 209 -6.31 -7.81 -14.96
CA ASP A 209 -7.48 -7.46 -15.78
C ASP A 209 -7.26 -6.06 -16.37
N LEU A 210 -6.83 -6.03 -17.65
CA LEU A 210 -6.46 -4.79 -18.33
C LEU A 210 -7.67 -3.88 -18.59
N GLU A 211 -8.85 -4.45 -18.84
CA GLU A 211 -10.09 -3.68 -19.04
C GLU A 211 -10.46 -2.96 -17.74
N LYS A 212 -10.52 -3.71 -16.64
CA LYS A 212 -10.78 -3.13 -15.33
C LYS A 212 -9.72 -2.11 -14.91
N LEU A 213 -8.47 -2.37 -15.21
CA LEU A 213 -7.39 -1.43 -14.90
C LEU A 213 -7.51 -0.14 -15.70
N ALA A 214 -7.89 -0.21 -16.99
CA ALA A 214 -8.15 0.97 -17.81
C ALA A 214 -9.31 1.81 -17.26
N GLU A 215 -10.42 1.17 -16.86
CA GLU A 215 -11.54 1.86 -16.21
C GLU A 215 -11.09 2.61 -14.93
N LEU A 216 -10.25 1.96 -14.10
CA LEU A 216 -9.73 2.57 -12.89
C LEU A 216 -8.74 3.71 -13.19
N GLY A 217 -7.89 3.54 -14.20
CA GLY A 217 -7.00 4.60 -14.68
C GLY A 217 -7.78 5.85 -15.13
N GLU A 218 -8.90 5.66 -15.83
CA GLU A 218 -9.77 6.75 -16.24
C GLU A 218 -10.46 7.44 -15.05
N LYS A 219 -10.79 6.69 -13.97
CA LYS A 219 -11.29 7.27 -12.70
C LYS A 219 -10.21 8.08 -11.96
N VAL A 220 -8.94 7.68 -12.06
CA VAL A 220 -7.81 8.45 -11.51
C VAL A 220 -7.63 9.75 -12.28
N TRP A 221 -7.70 9.66 -13.59
CA TRP A 221 -7.48 10.76 -14.50
C TRP A 221 -8.44 10.70 -15.69
N PRO A 222 -9.55 11.43 -15.63
CA PRO A 222 -10.48 11.51 -16.73
C PRO A 222 -9.86 12.13 -18.00
N GLY A 223 -10.09 11.48 -19.14
CA GLY A 223 -9.64 11.94 -20.45
C GLY A 223 -8.25 11.43 -20.85
N GLY A 224 -7.87 10.23 -20.41
CA GLY A 224 -6.65 9.57 -20.88
C GLY A 224 -5.91 8.69 -19.89
N GLY A 225 -6.36 8.68 -18.63
CA GLY A 225 -5.73 7.88 -17.57
C GLY A 225 -5.80 6.39 -17.84
N GLY A 226 -6.87 5.92 -18.49
CA GLY A 226 -7.01 4.52 -18.89
C GLY A 226 -5.94 4.09 -19.90
N ALA A 227 -5.74 4.88 -20.95
CA ALA A 227 -4.70 4.60 -21.94
C ALA A 227 -3.29 4.73 -21.36
N GLU A 228 -3.07 5.72 -20.49
CA GLU A 228 -1.77 5.94 -19.88
C GLU A 228 -1.37 4.81 -18.94
N ILE A 229 -2.25 4.37 -18.04
CA ILE A 229 -1.94 3.29 -17.10
C ILE A 229 -1.61 1.99 -17.83
N LEU A 230 -2.32 1.67 -18.95
CA LEU A 230 -2.01 0.51 -19.77
C LEU A 230 -0.64 0.65 -20.44
N ARG A 231 -0.28 1.83 -20.94
CA ARG A 231 1.05 2.11 -21.49
C ARG A 231 2.15 1.90 -20.42
N LEU A 232 1.91 2.29 -19.18
CA LEU A 232 2.84 2.07 -18.06
C LEU A 232 2.99 0.58 -17.74
N VAL A 233 1.90 -0.19 -17.77
CA VAL A 233 1.94 -1.66 -17.62
C VAL A 233 2.81 -2.29 -18.70
N GLU A 234 2.63 -1.93 -19.97
CA GLU A 234 3.45 -2.48 -21.06
C GLU A 234 4.93 -2.11 -20.93
N ARG A 235 5.25 -0.90 -20.49
CA ARG A 235 6.63 -0.50 -20.19
C ARG A 235 7.23 -1.33 -19.03
N ALA A 236 6.46 -1.54 -17.96
CA ALA A 236 6.88 -2.35 -16.82
C ALA A 236 7.11 -3.82 -17.21
N LYS A 237 6.19 -4.42 -18.00
CA LYS A 237 6.35 -5.78 -18.56
C LYS A 237 7.65 -5.90 -19.37
N ALA A 238 7.92 -4.92 -20.21
CA ALA A 238 9.12 -4.89 -21.06
C ALA A 238 10.42 -4.51 -20.29
N GLY A 239 10.35 -4.25 -18.98
CA GLY A 239 11.51 -3.79 -18.20
C GLY A 239 12.04 -2.41 -18.59
N LYS A 240 11.24 -1.62 -19.31
CA LYS A 240 11.60 -0.27 -19.76
C LYS A 240 11.43 0.75 -18.63
N ALA A 241 12.35 1.71 -18.57
CA ALA A 241 12.26 2.81 -17.60
C ALA A 241 10.97 3.61 -17.79
N ILE A 242 10.36 4.02 -16.67
CA ILE A 242 9.21 4.90 -16.63
C ILE A 242 9.69 6.24 -16.07
N ASN A 243 9.48 7.31 -16.82
CA ASN A 243 9.83 8.65 -16.39
C ASN A 243 8.64 9.32 -15.69
N LEU A 244 8.77 9.60 -14.40
CA LEU A 244 7.73 10.27 -13.60
C LEU A 244 7.41 11.69 -14.08
N GLU A 245 8.36 12.38 -14.71
CA GLU A 245 8.14 13.72 -15.25
C GLU A 245 7.31 13.72 -16.53
N GLU A 246 7.30 12.58 -17.23
CA GLU A 246 6.48 12.37 -18.44
C GLU A 246 5.11 11.77 -18.12
N THR A 247 4.98 11.16 -16.93
CA THR A 247 3.72 10.58 -16.47
C THR A 247 2.75 11.70 -16.14
N GLY A 248 1.59 11.73 -16.82
CA GLY A 248 0.59 12.78 -16.68
C GLY A 248 0.82 14.05 -17.53
N LYS A 249 1.77 14.04 -18.46
CA LYS A 249 1.97 15.18 -19.40
C LYS A 249 0.92 15.33 -20.49
N PHE A 250 0.03 14.36 -20.65
CA PHE A 250 -1.12 14.49 -21.57
C PHE A 250 -2.23 15.41 -21.01
N ARG A 251 -1.82 16.41 -20.21
CA ARG A 251 -2.69 17.40 -19.54
C ARG A 251 -3.01 18.58 -20.46
N HIS A 252 -3.42 18.31 -21.73
CA HIS A 252 -3.97 19.40 -22.57
C HIS A 252 -5.11 18.89 -23.41
#